data_60a854f6e5def02cdf1d75ac6184d5b4
#
_entry.id   60a854f6e5def02cdf1d75ac6184d5b4
#
_cell.length_a   1.000
_cell.length_b   1.000
_cell.length_c   1.000
_cell.angle_alpha   90.00
_cell.angle_beta   90.00
_cell.angle_gamma   90.00
#
_symmetry.space_group_name_H-M   'P 1'
#
loop_
_entity.id
_entity.type
_entity.pdbx_description
1 polymer ?
#
loop_
_entity_poly.entity_id
_entity_poly.type
_entity_poly.pdbx_seq_one_letter_code
_entity_poly.pdbx_strand_id
1 'polypeptide(L)'
;MSDLIHKTKGIVLKTVKYGETSVIVSVYTELFGLQSYLINGVRTSGKKGAGKMSFFQSAAILEMEVYHNELKQINRVKEFRFAYLYQDIFYSVIKNGVALYMVELLTKCLSQPEVNFGLYAFVEDCLMELDTCTGKEMANFPIFFAVHLSNFFGFLPAGISEDLLKSNQVLFDVQEGIFTDTPIAHGCWLDTKPALVLAEIALVRQPGELTEISTNAEIRRGILEVLELYYSFHISGFGKMKTLPVLKAIMS
;
A
#
# COMPACT_ATOMS: atom_id res chain seq x y z
N MET A 1 -2.51 27.34 23.09
CA MET A 1 -1.77 26.13 23.42
C MET A 1 -0.50 26.13 22.57
N SER A 2 0.65 25.93 23.18
CA SER A 2 1.93 25.82 22.44
C SER A 2 1.90 24.55 21.60
N ASP A 3 2.23 24.64 20.32
CA ASP A 3 2.38 23.47 19.47
C ASP A 3 3.49 22.59 20.08
N LEU A 4 3.13 21.41 20.57
CA LEU A 4 4.08 20.46 21.15
C LEU A 4 4.88 19.81 20.01
N ILE A 5 6.18 19.64 20.25
CA ILE A 5 7.07 18.94 19.31
C ILE A 5 7.03 17.45 19.64
N HIS A 6 6.75 16.65 18.62
CA HIS A 6 6.73 15.20 18.70
C HIS A 6 7.70 14.57 17.72
N LYS A 7 8.32 13.45 18.11
CA LYS A 7 9.08 12.59 17.22
C LYS A 7 8.21 11.48 16.73
N THR A 8 8.12 11.29 15.44
CA THR A 8 7.34 10.23 14.81
C THR A 8 8.01 9.74 13.53
N LYS A 9 7.82 8.50 13.19
CA LYS A 9 8.06 8.02 11.82
C LYS A 9 6.85 8.34 10.94
N GLY A 10 7.06 8.35 9.64
CA GLY A 10 5.98 8.55 8.68
C GLY A 10 6.35 8.09 7.28
N ILE A 11 5.35 7.56 6.58
CA ILE A 11 5.44 7.11 5.19
C ILE A 11 4.83 8.18 4.30
N VAL A 12 5.59 8.69 3.35
CA VAL A 12 5.13 9.72 2.41
C VAL A 12 4.14 9.12 1.44
N LEU A 13 2.90 9.62 1.44
CA LEU A 13 1.86 9.17 0.53
C LEU A 13 1.81 10.04 -0.73
N LYS A 14 1.79 11.36 -0.56
CA LYS A 14 1.63 12.29 -1.68
C LYS A 14 2.30 13.62 -1.39
N THR A 15 2.89 14.21 -2.41
CA THR A 15 3.50 15.55 -2.36
C THR A 15 2.88 16.44 -3.42
N VAL A 16 2.40 17.62 -2.99
CA VAL A 16 1.78 18.61 -3.86
C VAL A 16 2.53 19.93 -3.74
N LYS A 17 2.80 20.59 -4.87
CA LYS A 17 3.42 21.91 -4.91
C LYS A 17 2.51 22.93 -4.23
N TYR A 18 3.10 23.78 -3.39
CA TYR A 18 2.40 24.85 -2.68
C TYR A 18 3.22 26.14 -2.72
N GLY A 19 2.66 27.19 -3.34
CA GLY A 19 3.41 28.42 -3.60
C GLY A 19 4.68 28.19 -4.44
N GLU A 20 5.64 29.10 -4.33
CA GLU A 20 6.85 29.07 -5.17
C GLU A 20 7.89 28.04 -4.68
N THR A 21 8.13 27.97 -3.37
CA THR A 21 9.23 27.21 -2.80
C THR A 21 8.81 26.05 -1.88
N SER A 22 7.52 25.93 -1.58
CA SER A 22 7.00 25.00 -0.58
C SER A 22 6.27 23.81 -1.21
N VAL A 23 6.02 22.79 -0.41
CA VAL A 23 5.14 21.64 -0.73
C VAL A 23 4.24 21.35 0.46
N ILE A 24 3.06 20.77 0.17
CA ILE A 24 2.24 20.08 1.15
C ILE A 24 2.45 18.59 0.93
N VAL A 25 2.79 17.87 1.99
CA VAL A 25 3.08 16.45 1.97
C VAL A 25 2.04 15.73 2.83
N SER A 26 1.32 14.78 2.24
CA SER A 26 0.47 13.85 2.98
C SER A 26 1.32 12.67 3.45
N VAL A 27 1.31 12.41 4.73
CA VAL A 27 2.14 11.40 5.38
C VAL A 27 1.26 10.52 6.27
N TYR A 28 1.41 9.22 6.17
CA TYR A 28 0.86 8.29 7.15
C TYR A 28 1.87 8.13 8.28
N THR A 29 1.55 8.70 9.43
CA THR A 29 2.46 8.74 10.60
C THR A 29 2.13 7.66 11.60
N GLU A 30 3.14 7.15 12.29
CA GLU A 30 3.00 6.16 13.35
C GLU A 30 2.13 6.66 14.51
N LEU A 31 2.35 7.93 14.95
CA LEU A 31 1.71 8.48 16.14
C LEU A 31 0.37 9.19 15.88
N PHE A 32 0.11 9.67 14.67
CA PHE A 32 -1.02 10.54 14.38
C PHE A 32 -1.85 10.10 13.17
N GLY A 33 -1.57 8.91 12.62
CA GLY A 33 -2.23 8.43 11.40
C GLY A 33 -1.98 9.34 10.20
N LEU A 34 -2.98 9.53 9.36
CA LEU A 34 -2.89 10.36 8.15
C LEU A 34 -2.81 11.85 8.52
N GLN A 35 -1.71 12.51 8.14
CA GLN A 35 -1.47 13.92 8.40
C GLN A 35 -0.99 14.67 7.15
N SER A 36 -1.26 15.98 7.11
CA SER A 36 -0.72 16.88 6.09
C SER A 36 0.28 17.84 6.71
N TYR A 37 1.44 17.98 6.07
CA TYR A 37 2.51 18.85 6.54
C TYR A 37 2.93 19.87 5.48
N LEU A 38 3.08 21.14 5.88
CA LEU A 38 3.70 22.17 5.08
C LEU A 38 5.22 22.16 5.26
N ILE A 39 5.94 21.98 4.18
CA ILE A 39 7.41 21.99 4.13
C ILE A 39 7.87 23.19 3.31
N ASN A 40 8.56 24.12 3.94
CA ASN A 40 9.05 25.33 3.30
C ASN A 40 10.44 25.16 2.69
N GLY A 41 10.74 25.89 1.60
CA GLY A 41 12.08 26.03 1.05
C GLY A 41 12.69 24.76 0.45
N VAL A 42 11.85 23.81 0.00
CA VAL A 42 12.33 22.56 -0.64
C VAL A 42 12.41 22.66 -2.17
N ARG A 43 11.80 23.70 -2.76
CA ARG A 43 11.78 23.96 -4.21
C ARG A 43 12.63 25.18 -4.61
N THR A 44 13.63 25.52 -3.79
CA THR A 44 14.55 26.63 -4.13
C THR A 44 15.49 26.22 -5.26
N SER A 45 15.77 27.17 -6.18
CA SER A 45 16.74 26.98 -7.25
C SER A 45 18.14 26.77 -6.68
N GLY A 46 18.74 25.59 -6.91
CA GLY A 46 20.09 25.23 -6.48
C GLY A 46 20.20 23.82 -5.88
N LYS A 47 21.43 23.33 -5.74
CA LYS A 47 21.74 21.98 -5.22
C LYS A 47 21.10 21.67 -3.84
N LYS A 48 20.93 22.71 -2.98
CA LYS A 48 20.31 22.54 -1.65
C LYS A 48 18.80 22.28 -1.68
N GLY A 49 18.07 22.81 -2.68
CA GLY A 49 16.63 22.60 -2.82
C GLY A 49 16.33 21.26 -3.47
N ALA A 50 17.05 20.88 -4.53
CA ALA A 50 16.87 19.62 -5.22
C ALA A 50 17.12 18.40 -4.28
N GLY A 51 18.13 18.46 -3.40
CA GLY A 51 18.39 17.40 -2.43
C GLY A 51 17.28 17.24 -1.38
N LYS A 52 16.54 18.30 -1.05
CA LYS A 52 15.45 18.20 -0.08
C LYS A 52 14.18 17.58 -0.66
N MET A 53 13.91 17.72 -1.95
CA MET A 53 12.75 17.14 -2.59
C MET A 53 12.78 15.61 -2.62
N SER A 54 13.96 14.98 -2.65
CA SER A 54 14.10 13.52 -2.64
C SER A 54 13.52 12.86 -1.39
N PHE A 55 13.50 13.56 -0.25
CA PHE A 55 12.88 13.06 0.98
C PHE A 55 11.37 12.87 0.84
N PHE A 56 10.71 13.63 -0.02
CA PHE A 56 9.25 13.66 -0.13
C PHE A 56 8.73 12.92 -1.37
N GLN A 57 9.49 11.93 -1.85
CA GLN A 57 9.00 10.97 -2.84
C GLN A 57 7.98 10.04 -2.17
N SER A 58 6.93 9.66 -2.91
CA SER A 58 5.96 8.67 -2.41
C SER A 58 6.66 7.37 -2.02
N ALA A 59 6.21 6.75 -0.97
CA ALA A 59 6.78 5.59 -0.28
C ALA A 59 8.05 5.88 0.57
N ALA A 60 8.64 7.08 0.57
CA ALA A 60 9.75 7.37 1.46
C ALA A 60 9.36 7.20 2.93
N ILE A 61 10.21 6.56 3.72
CA ILE A 61 10.03 6.39 5.16
C ILE A 61 10.92 7.42 5.88
N LEU A 62 10.28 8.31 6.61
CA LEU A 62 10.94 9.43 7.29
C LEU A 62 10.85 9.30 8.81
N GLU A 63 11.89 9.72 9.49
CA GLU A 63 11.85 10.11 10.89
C GLU A 63 11.73 11.62 10.96
N MET A 64 10.73 12.12 11.71
CA MET A 64 10.34 13.53 11.71
C MET A 64 10.19 14.07 13.13
N GLU A 65 10.61 15.31 13.33
CA GLU A 65 10.16 16.15 14.45
C GLU A 65 9.07 17.09 13.93
N VAL A 66 7.87 16.96 14.47
CA VAL A 66 6.68 17.68 13.97
C VAL A 66 6.06 18.56 15.07
N TYR A 67 5.55 19.71 14.66
CA TYR A 67 4.63 20.49 15.48
C TYR A 67 3.21 19.95 15.23
N HIS A 68 2.65 19.22 16.20
CA HIS A 68 1.33 18.64 16.05
C HIS A 68 0.27 19.42 16.82
N ASN A 69 -0.83 19.70 16.11
CA ASN A 69 -2.02 20.32 16.68
C ASN A 69 -3.26 19.73 16.00
N GLU A 70 -4.08 19.04 16.75
CA GLU A 70 -5.30 18.34 16.28
C GLU A 70 -6.32 19.29 15.63
N LEU A 71 -6.31 20.58 15.99
CA LEU A 71 -7.22 21.58 15.41
C LEU A 71 -6.76 22.10 14.06
N LYS A 72 -5.55 21.76 13.61
CA LYS A 72 -4.99 22.22 12.34
C LYS A 72 -5.06 21.11 11.28
N GLN A 73 -5.61 21.44 10.14
CA GLN A 73 -5.60 20.52 8.97
C GLN A 73 -4.20 20.35 8.36
N ILE A 74 -3.31 21.37 8.50
CA ILE A 74 -1.96 21.32 7.99
C ILE A 74 -1.01 21.70 9.13
N ASN A 75 -0.17 20.75 9.50
CA ASN A 75 0.86 20.89 10.52
C ASN A 75 2.21 21.30 9.92
N ARG A 76 3.25 21.46 10.72
CA ARG A 76 4.60 21.82 10.26
C ARG A 76 5.62 20.79 10.71
N VAL A 77 6.60 20.52 9.87
CA VAL A 77 7.78 19.72 10.21
C VAL A 77 8.90 20.67 10.64
N LYS A 78 9.52 20.36 11.76
CA LYS A 78 10.72 21.05 12.26
C LYS A 78 11.97 20.47 11.63
N GLU A 79 12.12 19.13 11.72
CA GLU A 79 13.26 18.38 11.19
C GLU A 79 12.77 17.05 10.59
N PHE A 80 13.52 16.53 9.62
CA PHE A 80 13.26 15.26 8.99
C PHE A 80 14.56 14.62 8.48
N ARG A 81 14.58 13.30 8.48
CA ARG A 81 15.62 12.48 7.86
C ARG A 81 15.00 11.17 7.35
N PHE A 82 15.71 10.45 6.49
CA PHE A 82 15.30 9.11 6.15
C PHE A 82 15.38 8.20 7.38
N ALA A 83 14.30 7.48 7.67
CA ALA A 83 14.29 6.39 8.63
C ALA A 83 14.86 5.12 8.00
N TYR A 84 14.62 4.93 6.70
CA TYR A 84 15.16 3.84 5.89
C TYR A 84 15.63 4.38 4.54
N LEU A 85 16.82 3.96 4.10
CA LEU A 85 17.40 4.30 2.80
C LEU A 85 17.23 3.10 1.87
N TYR A 86 16.32 3.22 0.92
CA TYR A 86 16.09 2.17 -0.07
C TYR A 86 17.32 1.94 -0.95
N GLN A 87 17.59 0.66 -1.20
CA GLN A 87 18.65 0.22 -2.11
C GLN A 87 18.13 0.20 -3.54
N ASP A 88 16.90 -0.27 -3.76
CA ASP A 88 16.35 -0.57 -5.08
C ASP A 88 15.04 0.15 -5.41
N ILE A 89 14.13 0.40 -4.45
CA ILE A 89 12.77 0.90 -4.74
C ILE A 89 12.79 2.16 -5.64
N PHE A 90 13.69 3.10 -5.39
CA PHE A 90 13.74 4.33 -6.18
C PHE A 90 14.52 4.20 -7.50
N TYR A 91 15.19 3.08 -7.73
CA TYR A 91 16.01 2.83 -8.92
C TYR A 91 15.43 1.76 -9.84
N SER A 92 14.65 0.84 -9.32
CA SER A 92 13.96 -0.20 -10.08
C SER A 92 12.57 0.26 -10.51
N VAL A 93 12.28 0.26 -11.82
CA VAL A 93 10.96 0.61 -12.36
C VAL A 93 9.86 -0.29 -11.79
N ILE A 94 10.16 -1.59 -11.64
CA ILE A 94 9.17 -2.55 -11.14
C ILE A 94 8.90 -2.33 -9.66
N LYS A 95 9.94 -2.30 -8.81
CA LYS A 95 9.77 -2.08 -7.36
C LYS A 95 9.12 -0.73 -7.06
N ASN A 96 9.51 0.32 -7.78
CA ASN A 96 8.88 1.63 -7.67
C ASN A 96 7.39 1.57 -8.04
N GLY A 97 7.04 0.89 -9.13
CA GLY A 97 5.64 0.69 -9.53
C GLY A 97 4.82 -0.04 -8.48
N VAL A 98 5.39 -1.09 -7.86
CA VAL A 98 4.75 -1.81 -6.74
C VAL A 98 4.58 -0.90 -5.51
N ALA A 99 5.61 -0.16 -5.12
CA ALA A 99 5.54 0.77 -3.99
C ALA A 99 4.49 1.87 -4.20
N LEU A 100 4.39 2.42 -5.42
CA LEU A 100 3.34 3.40 -5.75
C LEU A 100 1.94 2.79 -5.72
N TYR A 101 1.78 1.53 -6.15
CA TYR A 101 0.52 0.80 -6.02
C TYR A 101 0.14 0.62 -4.55
N MET A 102 1.07 0.19 -3.69
CA MET A 102 0.85 0.03 -2.25
C MET A 102 0.42 1.34 -1.59
N VAL A 103 1.12 2.43 -1.90
CA VAL A 103 0.81 3.76 -1.37
C VAL A 103 -0.54 4.28 -1.85
N GLU A 104 -0.91 4.07 -3.12
CA GLU A 104 -2.24 4.47 -3.60
C GLU A 104 -3.34 3.65 -2.94
N LEU A 105 -3.17 2.32 -2.84
CA LEU A 105 -4.13 1.43 -2.20
C LEU A 105 -4.36 1.84 -0.75
N LEU A 106 -3.29 2.02 0.03
CA LEU A 106 -3.37 2.53 1.40
C LEU A 106 -4.08 3.88 1.47
N THR A 107 -3.71 4.84 0.61
CA THR A 107 -4.30 6.19 0.60
C THR A 107 -5.80 6.16 0.38
N LYS A 108 -6.29 5.24 -0.46
CA LYS A 108 -7.72 5.08 -0.75
C LYS A 108 -8.50 4.45 0.42
N CYS A 109 -7.83 3.67 1.25
CA CYS A 109 -8.43 3.07 2.45
C CYS A 109 -8.47 4.04 3.65
N LEU A 110 -7.53 4.99 3.70
CA LEU A 110 -7.46 5.97 4.79
C LEU A 110 -8.47 7.09 4.59
N SER A 111 -9.54 7.12 5.38
CA SER A 111 -10.59 8.14 5.33
C SER A 111 -10.40 9.25 6.36
N GLN A 112 -9.76 8.96 7.50
CA GLN A 112 -9.56 9.87 8.62
C GLN A 112 -8.17 9.71 9.24
N PRO A 113 -7.70 10.70 10.03
CA PRO A 113 -6.42 10.62 10.75
C PRO A 113 -6.56 9.70 11.98
N GLU A 114 -6.70 8.42 11.74
CA GLU A 114 -6.82 7.39 12.77
C GLU A 114 -5.46 6.74 13.03
N VAL A 115 -5.09 6.63 14.32
CA VAL A 115 -3.84 5.98 14.72
C VAL A 115 -4.04 4.47 14.71
N ASN A 116 -3.20 3.78 13.94
CA ASN A 116 -3.16 2.33 13.91
C ASN A 116 -1.70 1.87 13.80
N PHE A 117 -1.09 1.55 14.94
CA PHE A 117 0.30 1.11 15.00
C PHE A 117 0.57 -0.18 14.23
N GLY A 118 -0.39 -1.11 14.25
CA GLY A 118 -0.27 -2.38 13.52
C GLY A 118 -0.29 -2.16 12.00
N LEU A 119 -1.18 -1.30 11.51
CA LEU A 119 -1.23 -0.93 10.09
C LEU A 119 0.05 -0.19 9.67
N TYR A 120 0.55 0.74 10.53
CA TYR A 120 1.80 1.44 10.24
C TYR A 120 2.97 0.48 10.10
N ALA A 121 3.15 -0.41 11.09
CA ALA A 121 4.22 -1.41 11.08
C ALA A 121 4.12 -2.34 9.86
N PHE A 122 2.93 -2.84 9.55
CA PHE A 122 2.71 -3.68 8.37
C PHE A 122 3.14 -2.99 7.07
N VAL A 123 2.76 -1.72 6.87
CA VAL A 123 3.13 -0.99 5.65
C VAL A 123 4.62 -0.67 5.60
N GLU A 124 5.23 -0.29 6.74
CA GLU A 124 6.67 -0.05 6.86
C GLU A 124 7.45 -1.33 6.50
N ASP A 125 7.10 -2.47 7.13
CA ASP A 125 7.73 -3.76 6.89
C ASP A 125 7.58 -4.21 5.42
N CYS A 126 6.38 -4.10 4.85
CA CYS A 126 6.17 -4.43 3.44
C CYS A 126 7.01 -3.57 2.48
N LEU A 127 7.21 -2.29 2.77
CA LEU A 127 8.08 -1.44 1.94
C LEU A 127 9.56 -1.84 2.08
N MET A 128 10.01 -2.22 3.28
CA MET A 128 11.38 -2.66 3.51
C MET A 128 11.65 -4.02 2.85
N GLU A 129 10.71 -4.97 2.95
CA GLU A 129 10.79 -6.28 2.29
C GLU A 129 10.77 -6.14 0.76
N LEU A 130 9.89 -5.28 0.20
CA LEU A 130 9.87 -5.00 -1.24
C LEU A 130 11.22 -4.49 -1.75
N ASP A 131 11.96 -3.74 -0.94
CA ASP A 131 13.28 -3.21 -1.34
C ASP A 131 14.30 -4.32 -1.60
N THR A 132 14.20 -5.43 -0.86
CA THR A 132 15.16 -6.53 -0.93
C THR A 132 14.67 -7.73 -1.74
N CYS A 133 13.35 -7.91 -1.89
CA CYS A 133 12.75 -9.06 -2.56
C CYS A 133 13.09 -9.15 -4.06
N THR A 134 13.04 -10.36 -4.63
CA THR A 134 13.38 -10.63 -6.03
C THR A 134 12.49 -11.73 -6.64
N GLY A 135 12.54 -11.89 -7.97
CA GLY A 135 11.93 -13.03 -8.65
C GLY A 135 10.43 -13.19 -8.42
N LYS A 136 10.02 -14.40 -8.03
CA LYS A 136 8.61 -14.75 -7.79
C LYS A 136 8.00 -13.99 -6.61
N GLU A 137 8.79 -13.76 -5.57
CA GLU A 137 8.37 -12.98 -4.40
C GLU A 137 7.90 -11.58 -4.83
N MET A 138 8.77 -10.85 -5.54
CA MET A 138 8.44 -9.52 -6.06
C MET A 138 7.21 -9.55 -7.00
N ALA A 139 7.07 -10.59 -7.81
CA ALA A 139 5.96 -10.71 -8.75
C ALA A 139 4.59 -10.91 -8.05
N ASN A 140 4.56 -11.61 -6.92
CA ASN A 140 3.35 -11.89 -6.13
C ASN A 140 3.09 -10.83 -5.05
N PHE A 141 4.08 -9.97 -4.75
CA PHE A 141 4.04 -8.99 -3.67
C PHE A 141 2.83 -8.02 -3.72
N PRO A 142 2.40 -7.49 -4.88
CA PRO A 142 1.23 -6.60 -4.92
C PRO A 142 -0.06 -7.27 -4.46
N ILE A 143 -0.23 -8.57 -4.78
CA ILE A 143 -1.42 -9.34 -4.37
C ILE A 143 -1.34 -9.60 -2.86
N PHE A 144 -0.18 -10.03 -2.36
CA PHE A 144 0.07 -10.22 -0.94
C PHE A 144 -0.27 -8.97 -0.14
N PHE A 145 0.31 -7.83 -0.54
CA PHE A 145 0.04 -6.56 0.14
C PHE A 145 -1.45 -6.22 0.16
N ALA A 146 -2.13 -6.33 -1.00
CA ALA A 146 -3.55 -6.01 -1.09
C ALA A 146 -4.41 -6.93 -0.22
N VAL A 147 -4.15 -8.24 -0.21
CA VAL A 147 -4.90 -9.20 0.61
C VAL A 147 -4.71 -8.89 2.10
N HIS A 148 -3.48 -8.74 2.55
CA HIS A 148 -3.19 -8.53 3.98
C HIS A 148 -3.57 -7.13 4.48
N LEU A 149 -3.52 -6.11 3.61
CA LEU A 149 -4.02 -4.78 3.93
C LEU A 149 -5.51 -4.79 4.26
N SER A 150 -6.32 -5.60 3.57
CA SER A 150 -7.77 -5.70 3.81
C SER A 150 -8.13 -6.14 5.23
N ASN A 151 -7.25 -6.89 5.89
CA ASN A 151 -7.44 -7.31 7.29
C ASN A 151 -7.56 -6.11 8.25
N PHE A 152 -6.78 -5.06 8.04
CA PHE A 152 -6.80 -3.86 8.89
C PHE A 152 -8.08 -3.03 8.74
N PHE A 153 -8.84 -3.30 7.68
CA PHE A 153 -10.13 -2.65 7.39
C PHE A 153 -11.32 -3.58 7.57
N GLY A 154 -11.08 -4.81 8.08
CA GLY A 154 -12.14 -5.73 8.50
C GLY A 154 -12.79 -6.56 7.38
N PHE A 155 -12.15 -6.66 6.21
CA PHE A 155 -12.66 -7.45 5.09
C PHE A 155 -11.60 -8.41 4.50
N LEU A 156 -10.80 -9.07 5.36
CA LEU A 156 -9.91 -10.13 4.90
C LEU A 156 -10.69 -11.25 4.21
N PRO A 157 -10.28 -11.72 3.02
CA PRO A 157 -10.88 -12.90 2.39
C PRO A 157 -10.96 -14.10 3.34
N ALA A 158 -12.14 -14.73 3.40
CA ALA A 158 -12.45 -15.79 4.37
C ALA A 158 -12.91 -17.09 3.69
N GLY A 159 -13.16 -18.15 4.49
CA GLY A 159 -13.70 -19.41 4.01
C GLY A 159 -12.65 -20.39 3.46
N ILE A 160 -11.35 -20.13 3.66
CA ILE A 160 -10.29 -21.04 3.23
C ILE A 160 -10.22 -22.21 4.21
N SER A 161 -10.41 -23.46 3.70
CA SER A 161 -10.25 -24.69 4.44
C SER A 161 -9.48 -25.72 3.61
N GLU A 162 -8.87 -26.71 4.27
CA GLU A 162 -8.15 -27.78 3.57
C GLU A 162 -9.06 -28.57 2.63
N ASP A 163 -10.32 -28.79 3.03
CA ASP A 163 -11.28 -29.52 2.20
C ASP A 163 -11.66 -28.71 0.96
N LEU A 164 -11.84 -27.40 1.10
CA LEU A 164 -12.09 -26.51 -0.03
C LEU A 164 -10.92 -26.51 -1.01
N LEU A 165 -9.68 -26.39 -0.51
CA LEU A 165 -8.49 -26.37 -1.37
C LEU A 165 -8.25 -27.69 -2.13
N LYS A 166 -8.82 -28.81 -1.67
CA LYS A 166 -8.81 -30.11 -2.35
C LYS A 166 -10.00 -30.30 -3.29
N SER A 167 -10.97 -29.39 -3.28
CA SER A 167 -12.13 -29.43 -4.17
C SER A 167 -11.72 -29.21 -5.64
N ASN A 168 -12.45 -29.85 -6.54
CA ASN A 168 -12.26 -29.66 -7.98
C ASN A 168 -12.73 -28.28 -8.49
N GLN A 169 -13.50 -27.58 -7.66
CA GLN A 169 -14.05 -26.26 -7.99
C GLN A 169 -13.91 -25.35 -6.76
N VAL A 170 -13.01 -24.39 -6.85
CA VAL A 170 -12.86 -23.32 -5.86
C VAL A 170 -13.20 -22.01 -6.53
N LEU A 171 -14.11 -21.25 -5.94
CA LEU A 171 -14.50 -19.92 -6.41
C LEU A 171 -14.18 -18.91 -5.30
N PHE A 172 -13.89 -17.69 -5.70
CA PHE A 172 -13.84 -16.58 -4.75
C PHE A 172 -14.95 -15.60 -5.07
N ASP A 173 -15.92 -15.49 -4.17
CA ASP A 173 -17.00 -14.52 -4.26
C ASP A 173 -16.46 -13.13 -3.91
N VAL A 174 -16.43 -12.25 -4.91
CA VAL A 174 -15.81 -10.92 -4.78
C VAL A 174 -16.68 -9.94 -3.97
N GLN A 175 -17.99 -10.14 -3.94
CA GLN A 175 -18.89 -9.28 -3.17
C GLN A 175 -18.85 -9.63 -1.69
N GLU A 176 -18.89 -10.92 -1.37
CA GLU A 176 -18.93 -11.39 0.02
C GLU A 176 -17.51 -11.59 0.61
N GLY A 177 -16.48 -11.64 -0.22
CA GLY A 177 -15.10 -11.88 0.22
C GLY A 177 -14.87 -13.30 0.74
N ILE A 178 -15.57 -14.30 0.16
CA ILE A 178 -15.58 -15.67 0.67
C ILE A 178 -15.14 -16.66 -0.42
N PHE A 179 -14.25 -17.59 -0.05
CA PHE A 179 -13.94 -18.75 -0.86
C PHE A 179 -14.99 -19.83 -0.66
N THR A 180 -15.47 -20.42 -1.77
CA THR A 180 -16.56 -21.43 -1.78
C THR A 180 -16.39 -22.41 -2.93
N ASP A 181 -17.01 -23.59 -2.83
CA ASP A 181 -17.19 -24.56 -3.90
C ASP A 181 -18.63 -24.56 -4.46
N THR A 182 -19.49 -23.73 -3.90
CA THR A 182 -20.88 -23.60 -4.34
C THR A 182 -21.03 -22.56 -5.46
N PRO A 183 -21.94 -22.80 -6.44
CA PRO A 183 -22.19 -21.83 -7.50
C PRO A 183 -22.65 -20.47 -6.97
N ILE A 184 -22.07 -19.41 -7.51
CA ILE A 184 -22.37 -18.03 -7.16
C ILE A 184 -23.41 -17.48 -8.14
N ALA A 185 -24.50 -16.91 -7.63
CA ALA A 185 -25.63 -16.47 -8.45
C ALA A 185 -25.39 -15.15 -9.21
N HIS A 186 -24.50 -14.30 -8.71
CA HIS A 186 -24.12 -13.03 -9.35
C HIS A 186 -22.85 -13.17 -10.20
N GLY A 187 -22.58 -12.21 -11.09
CA GLY A 187 -21.48 -12.27 -12.05
C GLY A 187 -20.10 -11.85 -11.55
N CYS A 188 -19.85 -11.82 -10.22
CA CYS A 188 -18.62 -11.27 -9.63
C CYS A 188 -17.86 -12.33 -8.83
N TRP A 189 -17.09 -13.20 -9.50
CA TRP A 189 -16.24 -14.20 -8.85
C TRP A 189 -14.94 -14.41 -9.61
N LEU A 190 -13.95 -15.01 -8.93
CA LEU A 190 -12.78 -15.63 -9.55
C LEU A 190 -13.01 -17.12 -9.75
N ASP A 191 -12.61 -17.60 -10.93
CA ASP A 191 -12.61 -19.04 -11.25
C ASP A 191 -11.53 -19.80 -10.46
N THR A 192 -11.63 -21.12 -10.43
CA THR A 192 -10.85 -22.04 -9.63
C THR A 192 -9.34 -21.75 -9.64
N LYS A 193 -8.72 -21.60 -10.81
CA LYS A 193 -7.27 -21.43 -10.88
C LYS A 193 -6.76 -20.13 -10.24
N PRO A 194 -7.29 -18.93 -10.58
CA PRO A 194 -6.91 -17.71 -9.89
C PRO A 194 -7.39 -17.65 -8.43
N ALA A 195 -8.54 -18.28 -8.10
CA ALA A 195 -9.03 -18.36 -6.71
C ALA A 195 -8.09 -19.16 -5.81
N LEU A 196 -7.55 -20.28 -6.28
CA LEU A 196 -6.56 -21.08 -5.55
C LEU A 196 -5.27 -20.26 -5.30
N VAL A 197 -4.74 -19.57 -6.32
CA VAL A 197 -3.56 -18.71 -6.15
C VAL A 197 -3.82 -17.59 -5.14
N LEU A 198 -5.01 -16.97 -5.18
CA LEU A 198 -5.40 -15.96 -4.20
C LEU A 198 -5.49 -16.54 -2.79
N ALA A 199 -6.06 -17.76 -2.64
CA ALA A 199 -6.17 -18.44 -1.36
C ALA A 199 -4.78 -18.80 -0.80
N GLU A 200 -3.86 -19.32 -1.64
CA GLU A 200 -2.48 -19.59 -1.23
C GLU A 200 -1.79 -18.31 -0.74
N ILE A 201 -1.91 -17.20 -1.46
CA ILE A 201 -1.33 -15.91 -1.05
C ILE A 201 -1.98 -15.39 0.25
N ALA A 202 -3.27 -15.59 0.45
CA ALA A 202 -3.97 -15.18 1.67
C ALA A 202 -3.50 -15.96 2.92
N LEU A 203 -2.97 -17.18 2.75
CA LEU A 203 -2.41 -17.99 3.82
C LEU A 203 -0.94 -17.66 4.13
N VAL A 204 -0.24 -16.95 3.26
CA VAL A 204 1.15 -16.51 3.47
C VAL A 204 1.25 -15.64 4.70
N ARG A 205 2.21 -15.93 5.58
CA ARG A 205 2.47 -15.14 6.78
C ARG A 205 3.64 -14.19 6.64
N GLN A 206 4.63 -14.59 5.83
CA GLN A 206 5.83 -13.79 5.58
C GLN A 206 6.09 -13.68 4.08
N PRO A 207 6.49 -12.52 3.55
CA PRO A 207 6.70 -12.31 2.12
C PRO A 207 7.61 -13.34 1.45
N GLY A 208 8.64 -13.84 2.14
CA GLY A 208 9.55 -14.87 1.61
C GLY A 208 8.85 -16.16 1.15
N GLU A 209 7.71 -16.53 1.77
CA GLU A 209 6.91 -17.71 1.39
C GLU A 209 6.27 -17.56 0.00
N LEU A 210 6.17 -16.33 -0.54
CA LEU A 210 5.66 -16.05 -1.89
C LEU A 210 6.51 -16.71 -2.99
N THR A 211 7.75 -17.09 -2.71
CA THR A 211 8.63 -17.82 -3.63
C THR A 211 8.09 -19.19 -4.01
N GLU A 212 7.35 -19.82 -3.11
CA GLU A 212 6.75 -21.15 -3.31
C GLU A 212 5.52 -21.11 -4.22
N ILE A 213 4.86 -19.94 -4.33
CA ILE A 213 3.63 -19.79 -5.11
C ILE A 213 3.96 -19.58 -6.59
N SER A 214 3.57 -20.56 -7.40
CA SER A 214 3.80 -20.53 -8.85
C SER A 214 2.57 -20.07 -9.59
N THR A 215 2.68 -18.95 -10.28
CA THR A 215 1.60 -18.39 -11.12
C THR A 215 2.21 -17.62 -12.31
N ASN A 216 1.38 -17.26 -13.28
CA ASN A 216 1.80 -16.50 -14.45
C ASN A 216 1.29 -15.03 -14.40
N ALA A 217 1.81 -14.20 -15.31
CA ALA A 217 1.45 -12.78 -15.36
C ALA A 217 -0.04 -12.54 -15.65
N GLU A 218 -0.69 -13.39 -16.42
CA GLU A 218 -2.12 -13.28 -16.75
C GLU A 218 -2.99 -13.47 -15.51
N ILE A 219 -2.72 -14.55 -14.74
CA ILE A 219 -3.44 -14.82 -13.48
C ILE A 219 -3.23 -13.69 -12.48
N ARG A 220 -1.99 -13.22 -12.30
CA ARG A 220 -1.70 -12.10 -11.39
C ARG A 220 -2.47 -10.84 -11.78
N ARG A 221 -2.49 -10.49 -13.07
CA ARG A 221 -3.24 -9.33 -13.57
C ARG A 221 -4.74 -9.45 -13.31
N GLY A 222 -5.31 -10.63 -13.56
CA GLY A 222 -6.72 -10.91 -13.27
C GLY A 222 -7.05 -10.80 -11.79
N ILE A 223 -6.20 -11.34 -10.92
CA ILE A 223 -6.38 -11.23 -9.46
C ILE A 223 -6.31 -9.75 -9.01
N LEU A 224 -5.37 -8.97 -9.52
CA LEU A 224 -5.25 -7.55 -9.16
C LEU A 224 -6.46 -6.71 -9.61
N GLU A 225 -7.05 -7.03 -10.78
CA GLU A 225 -8.29 -6.39 -11.23
C GLU A 225 -9.48 -6.73 -10.32
N VAL A 226 -9.56 -7.98 -9.92
CA VAL A 226 -10.60 -8.44 -9.00
C VAL A 226 -10.41 -7.86 -7.61
N LEU A 227 -9.18 -7.72 -7.12
CA LEU A 227 -8.91 -7.05 -5.85
C LEU A 227 -9.29 -5.56 -5.89
N GLU A 228 -9.08 -4.84 -7.01
CA GLU A 228 -9.60 -3.47 -7.15
C GLU A 228 -11.12 -3.42 -7.02
N LEU A 229 -11.83 -4.36 -7.66
CA LEU A 229 -13.28 -4.48 -7.54
C LEU A 229 -13.70 -4.86 -6.12
N TYR A 230 -13.01 -5.82 -5.50
CA TYR A 230 -13.22 -6.25 -4.12
C TYR A 230 -13.13 -5.06 -3.14
N TYR A 231 -12.06 -4.27 -3.22
CA TYR A 231 -11.93 -3.07 -2.42
C TYR A 231 -13.06 -2.05 -2.67
N SER A 232 -13.56 -1.95 -3.89
CA SER A 232 -14.66 -1.03 -4.21
C SER A 232 -16.00 -1.42 -3.58
N PHE A 233 -16.20 -2.70 -3.27
CA PHE A 233 -17.38 -3.17 -2.51
C PHE A 233 -17.28 -2.85 -1.01
N HIS A 234 -16.06 -2.87 -0.46
CA HIS A 234 -15.87 -2.76 0.99
C HIS A 234 -15.45 -1.36 1.46
N ILE A 235 -14.85 -0.56 0.60
CA ILE A 235 -14.40 0.81 0.93
C ILE A 235 -15.24 1.85 0.19
N SER A 236 -16.03 2.61 0.94
CA SER A 236 -16.86 3.68 0.37
C SER A 236 -16.02 4.72 -0.37
N GLY A 237 -16.39 5.02 -1.62
CA GLY A 237 -15.70 6.03 -2.42
C GLY A 237 -14.32 5.60 -2.94
N PHE A 238 -14.00 4.30 -2.91
CA PHE A 238 -12.70 3.76 -3.35
C PHE A 238 -12.31 4.21 -4.77
N GLY A 239 -13.22 4.09 -5.73
CA GLY A 239 -13.00 4.47 -7.13
C GLY A 239 -11.85 3.70 -7.79
N LYS A 240 -11.52 4.03 -9.04
CA LYS A 240 -10.45 3.35 -9.80
C LYS A 240 -9.05 3.75 -9.34
N MET A 241 -8.13 2.79 -9.34
CA MET A 241 -6.71 3.03 -9.10
C MET A 241 -6.01 3.54 -10.36
N LYS A 242 -5.14 4.52 -10.19
CA LYS A 242 -4.32 5.10 -11.29
C LYS A 242 -3.05 4.29 -11.53
N THR A 243 -2.52 3.69 -10.48
CA THR A 243 -1.28 2.91 -10.54
C THR A 243 -1.50 1.51 -11.09
N LEU A 244 -2.68 0.91 -10.94
CA LEU A 244 -2.94 -0.47 -11.38
C LEU A 244 -2.69 -0.69 -12.89
N PRO A 245 -3.14 0.16 -13.83
CA PRO A 245 -2.81 -0.01 -15.25
C PRO A 245 -1.30 0.05 -15.53
N VAL A 246 -0.58 0.92 -14.82
CA VAL A 246 0.88 1.05 -14.94
C VAL A 246 1.56 -0.19 -14.39
N LEU A 247 1.17 -0.66 -13.20
CA LEU A 247 1.70 -1.88 -12.59
C LEU A 247 1.53 -3.09 -13.51
N LYS A 248 0.35 -3.26 -14.10
CA LYS A 248 0.06 -4.35 -15.05
C LYS A 248 0.94 -4.31 -16.29
N ALA A 249 1.30 -3.12 -16.77
CA ALA A 249 2.17 -2.95 -17.94
C ALA A 249 3.64 -3.28 -17.63
N ILE A 250 4.15 -2.95 -16.45
CA ILE A 250 5.55 -3.18 -16.08
C ILE A 250 5.82 -4.59 -15.53
N MET A 251 4.79 -5.32 -15.11
CA MET A 251 4.87 -6.70 -14.58
C MET A 251 4.41 -7.75 -15.63
N SER A 252 4.44 -7.40 -16.89
CA SER A 252 4.08 -8.29 -18.02
C SER A 252 5.17 -9.30 -18.33
#